data_2c3ce8cb8490d682f6ad8785a48aca28
#
_entry.id   2c3ce8cb8490d682f6ad8785a48aca28
#
_cell.length_a   1.000
_cell.length_b   1.000
_cell.length_c   1.000
_cell.angle_alpha   90.00
_cell.angle_beta   90.00
_cell.angle_gamma   90.00
#
_symmetry.space_group_name_H-M   'P 1'
#
loop_
_entity.id
_entity.type
_entity.pdbx_description
1 polymer ?
#
loop_
_entity_poly.entity_id
_entity_poly.type
_entity_poly.pdbx_seq_one_letter_code
_entity_poly.pdbx_strand_id
1 'polypeptide(L)'
;MGNLWLLIMVGRFHVMSKLDIKSSTGVYEVLVGSDILEDTLSHDNLFIVDSNLTSTLKKRPEKLIELNASEEFKNLDAVEELVISMKKLNSNRNTQVVAIGGGFVQDVATLACSIYMRGLKWTYVPTSLMAMVDSCVGGKSSINVGNFKNLVGNFYPPEKVVVDLSFTRTLSANAVACGMSEAIKICYARGESEFDEFLQLHNETPDLNTAQGAKLVTHILMSKKWFIENDEFDTGARQLLNFGHTYGHALEAATNFAIPHGIAISLGMKAAIEFKSQSIVKKEKILVEGIDKILFPVKKEIDKWSTNFDPDLFKNAFAGDKKHTSNTFRQILSVNGQLEVVEEARTEALLSKALESMQVVLRQ
;
A
#
# COMPACT_ATOMS: atom_id res chain seq x y z
N MET A 1 18.88 -17.76 11.32
CA MET A 1 18.08 -18.88 11.84
C MET A 1 16.97 -19.17 10.86
N GLY A 2 16.86 -20.42 10.40
CA GLY A 2 16.24 -20.81 9.17
C GLY A 2 14.78 -20.41 8.97
N ASN A 3 14.50 -19.87 7.80
CA ASN A 3 13.17 -19.66 7.27
C ASN A 3 12.50 -21.02 7.08
N LEU A 4 11.52 -21.33 7.96
CA LEU A 4 10.72 -22.54 7.87
C LEU A 4 9.71 -22.31 6.72
N TRP A 5 10.06 -22.75 5.51
CA TRP A 5 9.12 -22.88 4.40
C TRP A 5 8.17 -24.04 4.74
N LEU A 6 7.02 -23.74 5.32
CA LEU A 6 6.02 -24.75 5.63
C LEU A 6 5.04 -24.80 4.46
N LEU A 7 5.23 -25.77 3.58
CA LEU A 7 4.23 -26.14 2.58
C LEU A 7 3.10 -26.88 3.29
N ILE A 8 2.03 -26.16 3.63
CA ILE A 8 0.83 -26.77 4.20
C ILE A 8 -0.12 -27.06 3.04
N MET A 9 -0.26 -28.34 2.70
CA MET A 9 -1.33 -28.80 1.80
C MET A 9 -2.65 -28.81 2.58
N VAL A 10 -3.56 -27.90 2.26
CA VAL A 10 -4.95 -27.92 2.73
C VAL A 10 -5.82 -28.22 1.50
N GLY A 11 -6.21 -29.47 1.31
CA GLY A 11 -7.01 -29.89 0.17
C GLY A 11 -6.28 -29.81 -1.18
N ARG A 12 -6.94 -29.28 -2.22
CA ARG A 12 -6.40 -29.10 -3.59
C ARG A 12 -5.55 -27.84 -3.76
N PHE A 13 -5.38 -27.01 -2.72
CA PHE A 13 -4.83 -25.65 -2.80
C PHE A 13 -3.56 -25.54 -1.96
N HIS A 14 -2.68 -24.63 -2.34
CA HIS A 14 -1.35 -24.52 -1.77
C HIS A 14 -1.20 -23.17 -1.06
N VAL A 15 -1.34 -23.14 0.26
CA VAL A 15 -0.75 -22.09 1.08
C VAL A 15 0.76 -22.23 0.94
N MET A 16 1.40 -21.23 0.31
CA MET A 16 2.84 -21.26 0.02
C MET A 16 3.66 -20.68 1.15
N SER A 17 3.07 -19.74 1.93
CA SER A 17 3.69 -19.24 3.16
C SER A 17 2.68 -18.72 4.16
N LYS A 18 3.11 -18.72 5.43
CA LYS A 18 2.37 -18.18 6.57
C LYS A 18 3.30 -17.25 7.36
N LEU A 19 2.78 -16.09 7.73
CA LEU A 19 3.45 -15.11 8.56
C LEU A 19 2.56 -14.79 9.76
N ASP A 20 3.16 -14.68 10.94
CA ASP A 20 2.50 -14.15 12.15
C ASP A 20 3.05 -12.74 12.40
N ILE A 21 2.16 -11.76 12.56
CA ILE A 21 2.53 -10.35 12.79
C ILE A 21 2.04 -9.94 14.18
N LYS A 22 2.93 -9.41 14.99
CA LYS A 22 2.62 -8.89 16.31
C LYS A 22 2.08 -7.47 16.22
N SER A 23 1.04 -7.19 17.00
CA SER A 23 0.46 -5.86 17.19
C SER A 23 0.07 -5.64 18.64
N SER A 24 -0.32 -4.43 19.00
CA SER A 24 -0.82 -4.10 20.35
C SER A 24 -2.12 -4.85 20.70
N THR A 25 -2.88 -5.30 19.70
CA THR A 25 -4.12 -6.06 19.90
C THR A 25 -3.91 -7.59 19.91
N GLY A 26 -2.69 -8.07 19.69
CA GLY A 26 -2.34 -9.49 19.64
C GLY A 26 -1.53 -9.86 18.39
N VAL A 27 -1.57 -11.14 18.04
CA VAL A 27 -0.91 -11.68 16.85
C VAL A 27 -1.97 -11.99 15.80
N TYR A 28 -1.76 -11.55 14.58
CA TYR A 28 -2.61 -11.90 13.43
C TYR A 28 -1.82 -12.63 12.35
N GLU A 29 -2.54 -13.47 11.62
CA GLU A 29 -1.99 -14.38 10.63
C GLU A 29 -2.07 -13.77 9.23
N VAL A 30 -1.01 -13.92 8.42
CA VAL A 30 -1.02 -13.61 6.98
C VAL A 30 -0.71 -14.89 6.21
N LEU A 31 -1.64 -15.31 5.37
CA LEU A 31 -1.48 -16.45 4.46
C LEU A 31 -1.21 -15.91 3.05
N VAL A 32 -0.21 -16.46 2.37
CA VAL A 32 0.10 -16.14 0.96
C VAL A 32 0.04 -17.40 0.15
N GLY A 33 -0.73 -17.39 -0.94
CA GLY A 33 -0.86 -18.53 -1.82
C GLY A 33 -1.61 -18.19 -3.10
N SER A 34 -1.99 -19.18 -3.86
CA SER A 34 -2.79 -19.02 -5.08
C SER A 34 -4.03 -19.90 -5.00
N ASP A 35 -5.19 -19.34 -5.40
CA ASP A 35 -6.49 -20.01 -5.34
C ASP A 35 -6.86 -20.54 -3.94
N ILE A 36 -6.46 -19.81 -2.86
CA ILE A 36 -6.63 -20.22 -1.46
C ILE A 36 -7.88 -19.66 -0.78
N LEU A 37 -8.58 -18.73 -1.43
CA LEU A 37 -9.69 -17.98 -0.84
C LEU A 37 -10.80 -18.90 -0.31
N GLU A 38 -11.28 -19.84 -1.11
CA GLU A 38 -12.43 -20.70 -0.82
C GLU A 38 -12.19 -21.63 0.40
N ASP A 39 -10.96 -22.08 0.57
CA ASP A 39 -10.59 -23.02 1.64
C ASP A 39 -10.33 -22.31 2.98
N THR A 40 -10.15 -21.00 2.95
CA THR A 40 -9.77 -20.22 4.14
C THR A 40 -10.93 -19.49 4.79
N LEU A 41 -12.12 -19.48 4.15
CA LEU A 41 -13.27 -18.71 4.58
C LEU A 41 -14.51 -19.59 4.83
N SER A 42 -15.25 -19.30 5.89
CA SER A 42 -16.56 -19.91 6.16
C SER A 42 -17.67 -19.13 5.45
N HIS A 43 -18.63 -19.83 4.85
CA HIS A 43 -19.80 -19.22 4.22
C HIS A 43 -20.78 -18.55 5.23
N ASP A 44 -20.67 -18.84 6.52
CA ASP A 44 -21.50 -18.22 7.58
C ASP A 44 -21.05 -16.79 7.93
N ASN A 45 -19.90 -16.36 7.39
CA ASN A 45 -19.37 -15.03 7.61
C ASN A 45 -20.22 -13.95 6.93
N LEU A 46 -20.12 -12.72 7.42
CA LEU A 46 -20.57 -11.54 6.71
C LEU A 46 -19.49 -11.10 5.73
N PHE A 47 -19.83 -11.04 4.45
CA PHE A 47 -18.90 -10.60 3.40
C PHE A 47 -19.14 -9.13 3.04
N ILE A 48 -18.06 -8.37 2.98
CA ILE A 48 -17.99 -6.99 2.47
C ILE A 48 -17.11 -7.03 1.23
N VAL A 49 -17.65 -6.82 0.06
CA VAL A 49 -16.96 -7.09 -1.21
C VAL A 49 -17.02 -5.88 -2.13
N ASP A 50 -15.89 -5.56 -2.78
CA ASP A 50 -15.90 -4.63 -3.90
C ASP A 50 -16.91 -5.10 -4.96
N SER A 51 -17.86 -4.26 -5.32
CA SER A 51 -18.94 -4.59 -6.27
C SER A 51 -18.40 -5.11 -7.62
N ASN A 52 -17.21 -4.67 -8.04
CA ASN A 52 -16.56 -5.15 -9.26
C ASN A 52 -16.08 -6.60 -9.16
N LEU A 53 -15.96 -7.14 -7.94
CA LEU A 53 -15.45 -8.49 -7.70
C LEU A 53 -16.53 -9.51 -7.34
N THR A 54 -17.78 -9.08 -7.13
CA THR A 54 -18.86 -9.98 -6.71
C THR A 54 -19.09 -11.12 -7.69
N SER A 55 -18.93 -10.86 -9.00
CA SER A 55 -19.08 -11.88 -10.05
C SER A 55 -17.93 -12.90 -10.08
N THR A 56 -16.79 -12.62 -9.43
CA THR A 56 -15.64 -13.52 -9.39
C THR A 56 -15.73 -14.54 -8.25
N LEU A 57 -16.64 -14.33 -7.29
CA LEU A 57 -16.87 -15.28 -6.22
C LEU A 57 -17.55 -16.54 -6.77
N LYS A 58 -16.97 -17.72 -6.56
CA LYS A 58 -17.51 -18.99 -7.04
C LYS A 58 -18.91 -19.29 -6.50
N LYS A 59 -19.18 -18.86 -5.26
CA LYS A 59 -20.48 -18.98 -4.60
C LYS A 59 -20.85 -17.64 -3.96
N ARG A 60 -22.05 -17.13 -4.24
CA ARG A 60 -22.57 -15.91 -3.61
C ARG A 60 -22.86 -16.19 -2.13
N PRO A 61 -22.24 -15.42 -1.19
CA PRO A 61 -22.54 -15.55 0.23
C PRO A 61 -23.98 -15.16 0.56
N GLU A 62 -24.57 -15.76 1.60
CA GLU A 62 -25.91 -15.37 2.08
C GLU A 62 -25.93 -13.95 2.68
N LYS A 63 -24.87 -13.60 3.42
CA LYS A 63 -24.71 -12.28 4.02
C LYS A 63 -23.65 -11.52 3.26
N LEU A 64 -24.06 -10.74 2.28
CA LEU A 64 -23.20 -9.98 1.37
C LEU A 64 -23.57 -8.50 1.41
N ILE A 65 -22.56 -7.65 1.59
CA ILE A 65 -22.63 -6.20 1.39
C ILE A 65 -21.66 -5.87 0.26
N GLU A 66 -22.17 -5.28 -0.80
CA GLU A 66 -21.38 -4.81 -1.94
C GLU A 66 -21.03 -3.35 -1.73
N LEU A 67 -19.73 -3.01 -1.84
CA LEU A 67 -19.22 -1.65 -1.76
C LEU A 67 -18.85 -1.15 -3.17
N ASN A 68 -19.29 0.04 -3.51
CA ASN A 68 -18.80 0.73 -4.70
C ASN A 68 -17.40 1.33 -4.38
N ALA A 69 -16.36 0.59 -4.75
CA ALA A 69 -14.99 0.91 -4.41
C ALA A 69 -14.43 2.01 -5.32
N SER A 70 -14.69 3.27 -4.97
CA SER A 70 -14.04 4.43 -5.60
C SER A 70 -13.56 5.41 -4.53
N GLU A 71 -12.53 6.18 -4.84
CA GLU A 71 -11.93 7.15 -3.90
C GLU A 71 -12.95 8.22 -3.45
N GLU A 72 -13.92 8.55 -4.30
CA GLU A 72 -15.00 9.51 -3.99
C GLU A 72 -15.89 9.01 -2.84
N PHE A 73 -16.13 7.70 -2.76
CA PHE A 73 -16.92 7.08 -1.69
C PHE A 73 -16.10 6.70 -0.46
N LYS A 74 -14.80 6.99 -0.40
CA LYS A 74 -13.97 6.74 0.78
C LYS A 74 -14.19 7.82 1.85
N ASN A 75 -15.41 7.90 2.38
CA ASN A 75 -15.86 8.93 3.31
C ASN A 75 -16.62 8.35 4.52
N LEU A 76 -17.03 9.19 5.45
CA LEU A 76 -17.77 8.76 6.64
C LEU A 76 -19.17 8.26 6.32
N ASP A 77 -19.79 8.75 5.24
CA ASP A 77 -21.14 8.32 4.83
C ASP A 77 -21.10 6.84 4.40
N ALA A 78 -20.07 6.42 3.65
CA ALA A 78 -19.89 5.01 3.30
C ALA A 78 -19.67 4.11 4.54
N VAL A 79 -19.00 4.60 5.57
CA VAL A 79 -18.85 3.87 6.84
C VAL A 79 -20.19 3.75 7.56
N GLU A 80 -21.00 4.82 7.61
CA GLU A 80 -22.33 4.81 8.20
C GLU A 80 -23.26 3.84 7.46
N GLU A 81 -23.30 3.90 6.12
CA GLU A 81 -24.10 2.98 5.30
C GLU A 81 -23.71 1.52 5.50
N LEU A 82 -22.40 1.24 5.62
CA LEU A 82 -21.90 -0.09 5.92
C LEU A 82 -22.37 -0.57 7.29
N VAL A 83 -22.25 0.26 8.34
CA VAL A 83 -22.72 -0.06 9.70
C VAL A 83 -24.23 -0.33 9.73
N ILE A 84 -25.04 0.47 9.01
CA ILE A 84 -26.49 0.25 8.87
C ILE A 84 -26.77 -1.08 8.17
N SER A 85 -26.05 -1.39 7.10
CA SER A 85 -26.20 -2.64 6.34
C SER A 85 -25.82 -3.87 7.17
N MET A 86 -24.76 -3.80 7.97
CA MET A 86 -24.40 -4.83 8.94
C MET A 86 -25.52 -5.09 9.93
N LYS A 87 -26.19 -4.04 10.43
CA LYS A 87 -27.33 -4.17 11.34
C LYS A 87 -28.53 -4.81 10.67
N LYS A 88 -28.86 -4.43 9.43
CA LYS A 88 -29.94 -5.01 8.65
C LYS A 88 -29.76 -6.52 8.40
N LEU A 89 -28.51 -6.98 8.28
CA LEU A 89 -28.14 -8.39 8.15
C LEU A 89 -28.00 -9.13 9.51
N ASN A 90 -28.55 -8.52 10.58
CA ASN A 90 -28.55 -9.09 11.94
C ASN A 90 -27.15 -9.40 12.50
N SER A 91 -26.14 -8.62 12.11
CA SER A 91 -24.81 -8.77 12.68
C SER A 91 -24.80 -8.46 14.16
N ASN A 92 -24.03 -9.24 14.92
CA ASN A 92 -23.86 -9.13 16.36
C ASN A 92 -22.36 -9.23 16.73
N ARG A 93 -22.01 -9.20 18.01
CA ARG A 93 -20.61 -9.21 18.48
C ARG A 93 -19.80 -10.45 18.09
N ASN A 94 -20.48 -11.54 17.74
CA ASN A 94 -19.83 -12.80 17.33
C ASN A 94 -19.75 -12.94 15.79
N THR A 95 -20.27 -11.97 15.04
CA THR A 95 -20.21 -11.98 13.58
C THR A 95 -18.76 -11.87 13.14
N GLN A 96 -18.31 -12.81 12.34
CA GLN A 96 -17.02 -12.77 11.64
C GLN A 96 -17.23 -12.04 10.31
N VAL A 97 -16.41 -11.03 10.07
CA VAL A 97 -16.46 -10.23 8.83
C VAL A 97 -15.33 -10.64 7.90
N VAL A 98 -15.61 -10.75 6.60
CA VAL A 98 -14.61 -10.93 5.55
C VAL A 98 -14.69 -9.77 4.59
N ALA A 99 -13.64 -8.97 4.50
CA ALA A 99 -13.55 -7.84 3.57
C ALA A 99 -12.68 -8.25 2.37
N ILE A 100 -13.25 -8.19 1.14
CA ILE A 100 -12.58 -8.56 -0.11
C ILE A 100 -12.52 -7.34 -1.03
N GLY A 101 -11.32 -6.83 -1.29
CA GLY A 101 -11.14 -5.65 -2.15
C GLY A 101 -9.76 -5.03 -2.04
N GLY A 102 -9.59 -3.90 -2.71
CA GLY A 102 -8.39 -3.05 -2.62
C GLY A 102 -8.38 -2.18 -1.36
N GLY A 103 -7.48 -1.17 -1.34
CA GLY A 103 -7.30 -0.27 -0.18
C GLY A 103 -8.56 0.48 0.23
N PHE A 104 -9.46 0.83 -0.72
CA PHE A 104 -10.75 1.44 -0.39
C PHE A 104 -11.58 0.53 0.55
N VAL A 105 -11.80 -0.73 0.15
CA VAL A 105 -12.57 -1.69 0.94
C VAL A 105 -11.90 -1.93 2.28
N GLN A 106 -10.56 -2.02 2.30
CA GLN A 106 -9.81 -2.12 3.54
C GLN A 106 -10.11 -0.97 4.49
N ASP A 107 -9.98 0.27 4.03
CA ASP A 107 -10.13 1.47 4.88
C ASP A 107 -11.53 1.57 5.48
N VAL A 108 -12.57 1.41 4.65
CA VAL A 108 -13.98 1.50 5.07
C VAL A 108 -14.35 0.32 5.99
N ALA A 109 -13.96 -0.91 5.63
CA ALA A 109 -14.25 -2.09 6.44
C ALA A 109 -13.50 -2.07 7.77
N THR A 110 -12.21 -1.66 7.80
CA THR A 110 -11.43 -1.53 9.04
C THR A 110 -12.12 -0.59 10.02
N LEU A 111 -12.50 0.62 9.56
CA LEU A 111 -13.14 1.61 10.44
C LEU A 111 -14.51 1.10 10.90
N ALA A 112 -15.35 0.58 10.00
CA ALA A 112 -16.65 0.03 10.35
C ALA A 112 -16.54 -1.12 11.36
N CYS A 113 -15.65 -2.09 11.13
CA CYS A 113 -15.43 -3.21 12.06
C CYS A 113 -14.93 -2.74 13.42
N SER A 114 -14.10 -1.71 13.47
CA SER A 114 -13.54 -1.21 14.73
C SER A 114 -14.59 -0.50 15.61
N ILE A 115 -15.57 0.16 15.01
CA ILE A 115 -16.58 0.94 15.75
C ILE A 115 -17.91 0.17 15.96
N TYR A 116 -18.27 -0.73 15.04
CA TYR A 116 -19.52 -1.50 15.15
C TYR A 116 -19.49 -2.36 16.41
N MET A 117 -20.46 -2.13 17.33
CA MET A 117 -20.55 -2.79 18.65
C MET A 117 -19.24 -2.80 19.46
N ARG A 118 -18.34 -1.84 19.23
CA ARG A 118 -17.02 -1.64 19.85
C ARG A 118 -15.97 -2.69 19.44
N GLY A 119 -16.08 -3.18 18.23
CA GLY A 119 -15.11 -4.06 17.60
C GLY A 119 -15.70 -5.40 17.15
N LEU A 120 -15.53 -5.74 15.88
CA LEU A 120 -15.79 -7.05 15.31
C LEU A 120 -14.49 -7.68 14.83
N LYS A 121 -14.41 -8.97 14.94
CA LYS A 121 -13.33 -9.76 14.33
C LYS A 121 -13.49 -9.77 12.82
N TRP A 122 -12.40 -9.57 12.11
CA TRP A 122 -12.45 -9.51 10.66
C TRP A 122 -11.24 -10.14 9.99
N THR A 123 -11.45 -10.60 8.77
CA THR A 123 -10.44 -11.13 7.86
C THR A 123 -10.35 -10.21 6.66
N TYR A 124 -9.15 -9.90 6.20
CA TYR A 124 -8.93 -9.11 5.00
C TYR A 124 -8.41 -9.97 3.85
N VAL A 125 -8.98 -9.77 2.67
CA VAL A 125 -8.55 -10.37 1.41
C VAL A 125 -8.19 -9.24 0.44
N PRO A 126 -6.90 -8.84 0.37
CA PRO A 126 -6.45 -7.82 -0.55
C PRO A 126 -6.54 -8.31 -2.00
N THR A 127 -7.06 -7.48 -2.91
CA THR A 127 -7.24 -7.83 -4.32
C THR A 127 -6.45 -6.94 -5.29
N SER A 128 -5.88 -5.83 -4.83
CA SER A 128 -4.89 -5.06 -5.59
C SER A 128 -3.48 -5.40 -5.13
N LEU A 129 -2.49 -5.33 -6.03
CA LEU A 129 -1.12 -5.65 -5.66
C LEU A 129 -0.58 -4.73 -4.55
N MET A 130 -0.89 -3.43 -4.60
CA MET A 130 -0.52 -2.48 -3.54
C MET A 130 -1.07 -2.92 -2.18
N ALA A 131 -2.32 -3.39 -2.14
CA ALA A 131 -2.88 -3.90 -0.90
C ALA A 131 -2.20 -5.20 -0.45
N MET A 132 -1.87 -6.12 -1.38
CA MET A 132 -1.21 -7.39 -1.09
C MET A 132 0.20 -7.23 -0.50
N VAL A 133 0.96 -6.23 -0.96
CA VAL A 133 2.37 -6.04 -0.57
C VAL A 133 2.58 -4.96 0.48
N ASP A 134 1.60 -4.08 0.69
CA ASP A 134 1.75 -2.93 1.56
C ASP A 134 0.60 -2.79 2.56
N SER A 135 -0.58 -2.32 2.17
CA SER A 135 -1.59 -1.84 3.11
C SER A 135 -2.24 -2.95 3.95
N CYS A 136 -2.25 -4.23 3.51
CA CYS A 136 -2.86 -5.35 4.22
C CYS A 136 -2.27 -5.62 5.61
N VAL A 137 -1.09 -5.12 5.92
CA VAL A 137 -0.45 -5.25 7.23
C VAL A 137 -0.20 -3.89 7.87
N GLY A 138 -0.37 -3.84 9.21
CA GLY A 138 -0.19 -2.62 9.99
C GLY A 138 -1.47 -1.93 10.43
N GLY A 139 -2.64 -2.49 10.10
CA GLY A 139 -3.93 -2.18 10.70
C GLY A 139 -4.46 -0.75 10.51
N LYS A 140 -3.82 0.06 9.66
CA LYS A 140 -4.27 1.44 9.40
C LYS A 140 -5.56 1.46 8.61
N SER A 141 -6.50 2.34 9.00
CA SER A 141 -7.60 2.82 8.16
C SER A 141 -7.46 4.30 7.88
N SER A 142 -8.04 4.75 6.78
CA SER A 142 -7.87 6.13 6.35
C SER A 142 -9.07 6.59 5.51
N ILE A 143 -9.88 7.50 6.08
CA ILE A 143 -11.14 7.98 5.52
C ILE A 143 -11.03 9.47 5.20
N ASN A 144 -11.60 9.87 4.06
CA ASN A 144 -11.67 11.25 3.62
C ASN A 144 -12.79 12.00 4.36
N VAL A 145 -12.57 13.28 4.65
CA VAL A 145 -13.57 14.16 5.26
C VAL A 145 -13.57 15.50 4.53
N GLY A 146 -14.70 15.84 3.90
CA GLY A 146 -14.77 16.99 3.00
C GLY A 146 -13.74 16.87 1.89
N ASN A 147 -12.93 17.91 1.70
CA ASN A 147 -11.86 17.94 0.70
C ASN A 147 -10.51 17.38 1.20
N PHE A 148 -10.46 16.90 2.45
CA PHE A 148 -9.22 16.41 3.05
C PHE A 148 -9.14 14.90 2.92
N LYS A 149 -8.12 14.42 2.20
CA LYS A 149 -7.84 13.00 2.08
C LYS A 149 -7.19 12.44 3.34
N ASN A 150 -7.62 11.21 3.71
CA ASN A 150 -6.97 10.42 4.75
C ASN A 150 -6.87 11.16 6.12
N LEU A 151 -7.95 11.83 6.53
CA LEU A 151 -7.97 12.65 7.73
C LEU A 151 -8.42 11.87 8.97
N VAL A 152 -9.36 10.94 8.82
CA VAL A 152 -9.94 10.14 9.92
C VAL A 152 -9.57 8.69 9.73
N GLY A 153 -9.23 8.01 10.80
CA GLY A 153 -8.91 6.60 10.79
C GLY A 153 -8.41 6.11 12.15
N ASN A 154 -8.10 4.83 12.20
CA ASN A 154 -7.57 4.20 13.40
C ASN A 154 -6.57 3.08 13.04
N PHE A 155 -6.06 2.40 14.08
CA PHE A 155 -5.28 1.18 13.96
C PHE A 155 -6.13 0.01 14.47
N TYR A 156 -6.63 -0.81 13.56
CA TYR A 156 -7.45 -1.96 13.88
C TYR A 156 -7.09 -3.15 12.97
N PRO A 157 -6.02 -3.89 13.28
CA PRO A 157 -5.56 -5.00 12.45
C PRO A 157 -6.62 -6.10 12.36
N PRO A 158 -6.69 -6.83 11.23
CA PRO A 158 -7.55 -8.02 11.11
C PRO A 158 -7.00 -9.16 11.97
N GLU A 159 -7.82 -10.18 12.26
CA GLU A 159 -7.32 -11.44 12.84
C GLU A 159 -6.54 -12.29 11.81
N LYS A 160 -6.88 -12.13 10.53
CA LYS A 160 -6.29 -12.84 9.40
C LYS A 160 -6.23 -11.99 8.15
N VAL A 161 -5.16 -12.12 7.39
CA VAL A 161 -5.03 -11.63 6.02
C VAL A 161 -4.84 -12.83 5.09
N VAL A 162 -5.60 -12.87 3.99
CA VAL A 162 -5.50 -13.93 2.96
C VAL A 162 -5.08 -13.30 1.65
N VAL A 163 -3.79 -13.35 1.35
CA VAL A 163 -3.22 -12.88 0.09
C VAL A 163 -3.33 -13.97 -0.95
N ASP A 164 -4.41 -13.93 -1.71
CA ASP A 164 -4.63 -14.87 -2.83
C ASP A 164 -4.10 -14.25 -4.13
N LEU A 165 -2.99 -14.80 -4.60
CA LEU A 165 -2.31 -14.29 -5.80
C LEU A 165 -3.09 -14.53 -7.10
N SER A 166 -4.15 -15.33 -7.08
CA SER A 166 -5.02 -15.49 -8.24
C SER A 166 -5.66 -14.18 -8.70
N PHE A 167 -5.89 -13.23 -7.79
CA PHE A 167 -6.38 -11.88 -8.14
C PHE A 167 -5.38 -11.08 -8.98
N THR A 168 -4.09 -11.43 -8.99
CA THR A 168 -3.11 -10.71 -9.81
C THR A 168 -3.28 -10.97 -11.31
N ARG A 169 -3.99 -12.04 -11.72
CA ARG A 169 -4.22 -12.40 -13.13
C ARG A 169 -4.96 -11.34 -13.93
N THR A 170 -5.76 -10.51 -13.26
CA THR A 170 -6.62 -9.50 -13.91
C THR A 170 -6.14 -8.06 -13.68
N LEU A 171 -5.00 -7.89 -13.02
CA LEU A 171 -4.46 -6.56 -12.76
C LEU A 171 -3.89 -5.92 -14.02
N SER A 172 -4.20 -4.65 -14.23
CA SER A 172 -3.57 -3.85 -15.28
C SER A 172 -2.08 -3.60 -14.99
N ALA A 173 -1.31 -3.28 -16.02
CA ALA A 173 0.09 -2.89 -15.87
C ALA A 173 0.27 -1.73 -14.87
N ASN A 174 -0.64 -0.76 -14.87
CA ASN A 174 -0.64 0.35 -13.90
C ASN A 174 -0.83 -0.14 -12.46
N ALA A 175 -1.75 -1.08 -12.24
CA ALA A 175 -1.98 -1.63 -10.90
C ALA A 175 -0.78 -2.45 -10.40
N VAL A 176 -0.12 -3.19 -11.30
CA VAL A 176 1.13 -3.92 -10.99
C VAL A 176 2.26 -2.94 -10.69
N ALA A 177 2.47 -1.93 -11.53
CA ALA A 177 3.48 -0.90 -11.31
C ALA A 177 3.27 -0.17 -9.97
N CYS A 178 2.03 0.18 -9.61
CA CYS A 178 1.71 0.80 -8.32
C CYS A 178 2.12 -0.09 -7.13
N GLY A 179 1.79 -1.37 -7.15
CA GLY A 179 2.15 -2.28 -6.08
C GLY A 179 3.66 -2.51 -5.97
N MET A 180 4.33 -2.70 -7.12
CA MET A 180 5.80 -2.88 -7.14
C MET A 180 6.55 -1.63 -6.73
N SER A 181 6.01 -0.44 -6.96
CA SER A 181 6.56 0.84 -6.48
C SER A 181 6.60 0.90 -4.95
N GLU A 182 5.56 0.45 -4.28
CA GLU A 182 5.54 0.34 -2.82
C GLU A 182 6.46 -0.78 -2.33
N ALA A 183 6.52 -1.89 -3.03
CA ALA A 183 7.36 -3.02 -2.70
C ALA A 183 8.87 -2.67 -2.71
N ILE A 184 9.34 -2.04 -3.78
CA ILE A 184 10.76 -1.62 -3.88
C ILE A 184 11.12 -0.60 -2.80
N LYS A 185 10.21 0.34 -2.47
CA LYS A 185 10.36 1.30 -1.39
C LYS A 185 10.51 0.61 -0.03
N ILE A 186 9.64 -0.34 0.29
CA ILE A 186 9.66 -1.07 1.56
C ILE A 186 10.99 -1.81 1.74
N CYS A 187 11.43 -2.54 0.71
CA CYS A 187 12.65 -3.32 0.76
C CYS A 187 13.90 -2.41 0.80
N TYR A 188 13.92 -1.30 0.04
CA TYR A 188 14.99 -0.31 0.12
C TYR A 188 15.10 0.33 1.51
N ALA A 189 13.95 0.71 2.09
CA ALA A 189 13.89 1.28 3.44
C ALA A 189 14.33 0.29 4.53
N ARG A 190 14.08 -1.01 4.32
CA ARG A 190 14.44 -2.05 5.29
C ARG A 190 15.96 -2.26 5.38
N GLY A 191 16.67 -2.21 4.26
CA GLY A 191 18.12 -2.34 4.23
C GLY A 191 18.65 -2.93 2.93
N GLU A 192 19.98 -3.03 2.86
CA GLU A 192 20.66 -3.47 1.64
C GLU A 192 20.35 -4.93 1.30
N SER A 193 20.40 -5.82 2.30
CA SER A 193 20.12 -7.25 2.12
C SER A 193 18.72 -7.50 1.57
N GLU A 194 17.70 -6.87 2.16
CA GLU A 194 16.30 -7.03 1.75
C GLU A 194 16.03 -6.38 0.39
N PHE A 195 16.76 -5.30 0.08
CA PHE A 195 16.65 -4.65 -1.22
C PHE A 195 17.28 -5.49 -2.34
N ASP A 196 18.48 -6.06 -2.12
CA ASP A 196 19.16 -6.93 -3.08
C ASP A 196 18.34 -8.21 -3.35
N GLU A 197 17.80 -8.84 -2.30
CA GLU A 197 16.94 -10.02 -2.45
C GLU A 197 15.65 -9.67 -3.20
N PHE A 198 15.03 -8.50 -2.94
CA PHE A 198 13.88 -8.03 -3.69
C PHE A 198 14.19 -7.92 -5.19
N LEU A 199 15.31 -7.30 -5.55
CA LEU A 199 15.70 -7.11 -6.96
C LEU A 199 15.93 -8.46 -7.66
N GLN A 200 16.56 -9.42 -6.99
CA GLN A 200 16.75 -10.77 -7.51
C GLN A 200 15.40 -11.44 -7.73
N LEU A 201 14.54 -11.52 -6.70
CA LEU A 201 13.24 -12.16 -6.77
C LEU A 201 12.34 -11.51 -7.83
N HIS A 202 12.34 -10.17 -7.91
CA HIS A 202 11.54 -9.45 -8.91
C HIS A 202 11.98 -9.77 -10.34
N ASN A 203 13.29 -9.83 -10.61
CA ASN A 203 13.81 -10.22 -11.93
C ASN A 203 13.48 -11.68 -12.32
N GLU A 204 13.35 -12.56 -11.34
CA GLU A 204 13.03 -13.99 -11.52
C GLU A 204 11.52 -14.27 -11.57
N THR A 205 10.67 -13.25 -11.35
CA THR A 205 9.20 -13.41 -11.23
C THR A 205 8.47 -12.72 -12.38
N PRO A 206 8.31 -13.38 -13.55
CA PRO A 206 7.55 -12.82 -14.66
C PRO A 206 6.02 -12.87 -14.41
N ASP A 207 5.55 -13.77 -13.55
CA ASP A 207 4.14 -13.93 -13.18
C ASP A 207 4.01 -14.07 -11.66
N LEU A 208 3.23 -13.17 -11.08
CA LEU A 208 2.98 -13.13 -9.64
C LEU A 208 2.12 -14.30 -9.15
N ASN A 209 1.29 -14.88 -10.00
CA ASN A 209 0.43 -16.01 -9.65
C ASN A 209 1.16 -17.35 -9.72
N THR A 210 2.35 -17.41 -9.13
CA THR A 210 3.23 -18.58 -9.11
C THR A 210 3.87 -18.76 -7.73
N ALA A 211 4.54 -19.89 -7.51
CA ALA A 211 5.34 -20.10 -6.30
C ALA A 211 6.44 -19.04 -6.14
N GLN A 212 7.02 -18.58 -7.24
CA GLN A 212 8.02 -17.52 -7.23
C GLN A 212 7.41 -16.17 -6.84
N GLY A 213 6.20 -15.85 -7.35
CA GLY A 213 5.45 -14.67 -6.94
C GLY A 213 5.08 -14.70 -5.45
N ALA A 214 4.68 -15.87 -4.92
CA ALA A 214 4.44 -16.01 -3.48
C ALA A 214 5.71 -15.77 -2.65
N LYS A 215 6.87 -16.19 -3.14
CA LYS A 215 8.16 -15.90 -2.53
C LYS A 215 8.45 -14.41 -2.48
N LEU A 216 8.28 -13.71 -3.62
CA LEU A 216 8.48 -12.28 -3.72
C LEU A 216 7.55 -11.52 -2.77
N VAL A 217 6.25 -11.82 -2.81
CA VAL A 217 5.27 -11.15 -1.93
C VAL A 217 5.57 -11.42 -0.45
N THR A 218 5.94 -12.65 -0.11
CA THR A 218 6.33 -13.02 1.27
C THR A 218 7.55 -12.23 1.73
N HIS A 219 8.58 -12.08 0.88
CA HIS A 219 9.78 -11.31 1.19
C HIS A 219 9.45 -9.83 1.47
N ILE A 220 8.58 -9.23 0.64
CA ILE A 220 8.12 -7.84 0.82
C ILE A 220 7.37 -7.70 2.16
N LEU A 221 6.43 -8.60 2.43
CA LEU A 221 5.66 -8.60 3.68
C LEU A 221 6.53 -8.84 4.91
N MET A 222 7.57 -9.66 4.83
CA MET A 222 8.56 -9.83 5.91
C MET A 222 9.35 -8.55 6.15
N SER A 223 9.74 -7.85 5.09
CA SER A 223 10.41 -6.55 5.19
C SER A 223 9.50 -5.52 5.88
N LYS A 224 8.21 -5.47 5.50
CA LYS A 224 7.24 -4.57 6.12
C LYS A 224 6.89 -4.95 7.56
N LYS A 225 6.75 -6.26 7.85
CA LYS A 225 6.51 -6.78 9.20
C LYS A 225 7.51 -6.19 10.20
N TRP A 226 8.79 -6.10 9.84
CA TRP A 226 9.79 -5.52 10.72
C TRP A 226 9.43 -4.10 11.17
N PHE A 227 8.98 -3.24 10.22
CA PHE A 227 8.55 -1.87 10.56
C PHE A 227 7.33 -1.87 11.48
N ILE A 228 6.34 -2.74 11.20
CA ILE A 228 5.12 -2.79 11.99
C ILE A 228 5.41 -3.26 13.43
N GLU A 229 6.21 -4.30 13.61
CA GLU A 229 6.53 -4.85 14.93
C GLU A 229 7.45 -3.96 15.76
N ASN A 230 8.25 -3.08 15.12
CA ASN A 230 9.11 -2.12 15.83
C ASN A 230 8.46 -0.75 16.03
N ASP A 231 7.47 -0.39 15.21
CA ASP A 231 6.82 0.92 15.23
C ASP A 231 5.39 0.84 14.66
N GLU A 232 4.48 0.21 15.41
CA GLU A 232 3.10 0.00 14.98
C GLU A 232 2.38 1.31 14.64
N PHE A 233 2.62 2.36 15.44
CA PHE A 233 1.88 3.63 15.37
C PHE A 233 2.54 4.70 14.49
N ASP A 234 3.61 4.35 13.74
CA ASP A 234 4.26 5.23 12.76
C ASP A 234 4.84 6.53 13.38
N THR A 235 5.50 6.38 14.52
CA THR A 235 6.14 7.48 15.25
C THR A 235 7.66 7.47 15.16
N GLY A 236 8.24 6.41 14.63
CA GLY A 236 9.68 6.16 14.55
C GLY A 236 10.14 5.61 13.20
N ALA A 237 10.71 4.39 13.20
CA ALA A 237 11.33 3.78 12.03
C ALA A 237 10.35 3.58 10.84
N ARG A 238 9.06 3.35 11.11
CA ARG A 238 8.03 3.18 10.07
C ARG A 238 7.86 4.44 9.22
N GLN A 239 8.21 5.61 9.73
CA GLN A 239 8.18 6.88 8.97
C GLN A 239 9.08 6.85 7.73
N LEU A 240 10.13 6.00 7.71
CA LEU A 240 11.00 5.81 6.54
C LEU A 240 10.22 5.28 5.32
N LEU A 241 9.09 4.60 5.54
CA LEU A 241 8.18 4.17 4.48
C LEU A 241 7.48 5.34 3.75
N ASN A 242 7.63 6.57 4.24
CA ASN A 242 7.20 7.79 3.54
C ASN A 242 8.25 8.32 2.54
N PHE A 243 9.31 7.56 2.24
CA PHE A 243 10.27 7.92 1.21
C PHE A 243 9.56 8.13 -0.13
N GLY A 244 9.83 9.24 -0.80
CA GLY A 244 9.16 9.66 -2.02
C GLY A 244 7.76 10.28 -1.84
N HIS A 245 7.09 10.10 -0.70
CA HIS A 245 5.67 10.51 -0.53
C HIS A 245 5.45 12.02 -0.60
N THR A 246 6.32 12.85 -0.04
CA THR A 246 6.16 14.31 -0.10
C THR A 246 6.16 14.81 -1.56
N TYR A 247 7.07 14.28 -2.36
CA TYR A 247 7.15 14.57 -3.80
C TYR A 247 6.02 13.91 -4.60
N GLY A 248 5.71 12.65 -4.27
CA GLY A 248 4.67 11.88 -4.96
C GLY A 248 3.28 12.47 -4.76
N HIS A 249 2.89 12.83 -3.52
CA HIS A 249 1.62 13.50 -3.25
C HIS A 249 1.53 14.87 -3.92
N ALA A 250 2.64 15.62 -3.97
CA ALA A 250 2.69 16.88 -4.70
C ALA A 250 2.51 16.66 -6.22
N LEU A 251 3.08 15.58 -6.77
CA LEU A 251 2.91 15.20 -8.17
C LEU A 251 1.47 14.76 -8.46
N GLU A 252 0.84 13.96 -7.58
CA GLU A 252 -0.59 13.60 -7.71
C GLU A 252 -1.46 14.85 -7.81
N ALA A 253 -1.26 15.82 -6.91
CA ALA A 253 -2.00 17.09 -6.94
C ALA A 253 -1.71 17.90 -8.21
N ALA A 254 -0.44 18.00 -8.59
CA ALA A 254 0.00 18.76 -9.77
C ALA A 254 -0.49 18.17 -11.10
N THR A 255 -0.93 16.93 -11.12
CA THR A 255 -1.51 16.25 -12.29
C THR A 255 -3.01 16.01 -12.17
N ASN A 256 -3.68 16.67 -11.20
CA ASN A 256 -5.09 16.43 -10.87
C ASN A 256 -5.41 14.95 -10.65
N PHE A 257 -4.52 14.24 -9.95
CA PHE A 257 -4.62 12.81 -9.64
C PHE A 257 -4.68 11.89 -10.87
N ALA A 258 -4.20 12.34 -12.04
CA ALA A 258 -4.11 11.51 -13.24
C ALA A 258 -3.04 10.41 -13.09
N ILE A 259 -1.93 10.70 -12.39
CA ILE A 259 -0.87 9.73 -12.10
C ILE A 259 -1.30 8.88 -10.89
N PRO A 260 -1.39 7.55 -11.02
CA PRO A 260 -1.74 6.67 -9.91
C PRO A 260 -0.71 6.71 -8.78
N HIS A 261 -1.17 6.59 -7.52
CA HIS A 261 -0.39 6.78 -6.30
C HIS A 261 0.99 6.10 -6.31
N GLY A 262 1.06 4.78 -6.48
CA GLY A 262 2.35 4.06 -6.42
C GLY A 262 3.34 4.54 -7.49
N ILE A 263 2.85 4.86 -8.70
CA ILE A 263 3.68 5.44 -9.77
C ILE A 263 4.18 6.81 -9.35
N ALA A 264 3.32 7.66 -8.78
CA ALA A 264 3.71 8.97 -8.26
C ALA A 264 4.76 8.86 -7.15
N ILE A 265 4.64 7.85 -6.26
CA ILE A 265 5.64 7.59 -5.21
C ILE A 265 6.99 7.15 -5.81
N SER A 266 7.00 6.31 -6.84
CA SER A 266 8.24 5.95 -7.54
C SER A 266 8.95 7.16 -8.17
N LEU A 267 8.21 8.01 -8.88
CA LEU A 267 8.73 9.28 -9.41
C LEU A 267 9.17 10.22 -8.29
N GLY A 268 8.44 10.23 -7.16
CA GLY A 268 8.79 10.96 -5.95
C GLY A 268 10.07 10.48 -5.29
N MET A 269 10.35 9.17 -5.29
CA MET A 269 11.63 8.62 -4.82
C MET A 269 12.80 9.09 -5.70
N LYS A 270 12.64 9.06 -7.02
CA LYS A 270 13.63 9.59 -7.96
C LYS A 270 13.87 11.09 -7.73
N ALA A 271 12.80 11.88 -7.54
CA ALA A 271 12.90 13.32 -7.27
C ALA A 271 13.59 13.62 -5.92
N ALA A 272 13.33 12.82 -4.89
CA ALA A 272 13.99 12.95 -3.58
C ALA A 272 15.50 12.62 -3.66
N ILE A 273 15.91 11.67 -4.51
CA ILE A 273 17.33 11.38 -4.80
C ILE A 273 17.95 12.55 -5.56
N GLU A 274 17.31 13.04 -6.61
CA GLU A 274 17.77 14.18 -7.40
C GLU A 274 17.92 15.45 -6.55
N PHE A 275 16.96 15.72 -5.67
CA PHE A 275 16.99 16.84 -4.73
C PHE A 275 18.25 16.85 -3.85
N LYS A 276 18.70 15.67 -3.40
CA LYS A 276 19.85 15.55 -2.51
C LYS A 276 21.19 15.47 -3.25
N SER A 277 21.17 15.18 -4.56
CA SER A 277 22.38 14.82 -5.28
C SER A 277 23.39 15.94 -5.44
N GLN A 278 24.49 15.88 -4.64
CA GLN A 278 25.80 16.34 -5.07
C GLN A 278 26.61 15.17 -5.68
N SER A 279 26.29 13.93 -5.32
CA SER A 279 26.77 12.69 -5.93
C SER A 279 25.84 11.53 -5.59
N ILE A 280 25.29 10.86 -6.60
CA ILE A 280 24.43 9.68 -6.43
C ILE A 280 25.31 8.48 -6.12
N VAL A 281 25.11 7.82 -4.97
CA VAL A 281 25.85 6.62 -4.59
C VAL A 281 25.36 5.38 -5.34
N LYS A 282 26.16 4.30 -5.35
CA LYS A 282 25.86 3.07 -6.09
C LYS A 282 24.45 2.51 -5.76
N LYS A 283 24.08 2.46 -4.48
CA LYS A 283 22.80 1.91 -4.02
C LYS A 283 21.60 2.72 -4.55
N GLU A 284 21.73 4.04 -4.60
CA GLU A 284 20.70 4.93 -5.17
C GLU A 284 20.56 4.76 -6.69
N LYS A 285 21.67 4.57 -7.41
CA LYS A 285 21.63 4.26 -8.85
C LYS A 285 20.88 2.96 -9.11
N ILE A 286 21.17 1.91 -8.34
CA ILE A 286 20.47 0.62 -8.44
C ILE A 286 18.97 0.78 -8.13
N LEU A 287 18.60 1.62 -7.16
CA LEU A 287 17.20 1.92 -6.87
C LEU A 287 16.52 2.61 -8.06
N VAL A 288 17.14 3.62 -8.66
CA VAL A 288 16.60 4.32 -9.84
C VAL A 288 16.42 3.34 -11.02
N GLU A 289 17.42 2.50 -11.28
CA GLU A 289 17.33 1.45 -12.32
C GLU A 289 16.20 0.44 -12.04
N GLY A 290 16.00 0.06 -10.78
CA GLY A 290 14.91 -0.81 -10.37
C GLY A 290 13.54 -0.16 -10.56
N ILE A 291 13.41 1.12 -10.21
CA ILE A 291 12.20 1.92 -10.45
C ILE A 291 11.91 2.02 -11.95
N ASP A 292 12.93 2.31 -12.76
CA ASP A 292 12.75 2.43 -14.21
C ASP A 292 12.27 1.13 -14.84
N LYS A 293 12.76 -0.03 -14.39
CA LYS A 293 12.25 -1.35 -14.82
C LYS A 293 10.78 -1.56 -14.45
N ILE A 294 10.38 -1.18 -13.22
CA ILE A 294 9.00 -1.29 -12.75
C ILE A 294 8.07 -0.37 -13.58
N LEU A 295 8.52 0.83 -13.91
CA LEU A 295 7.73 1.83 -14.62
C LEU A 295 7.75 1.66 -16.14
N PHE A 296 8.69 0.88 -16.70
CA PHE A 296 8.84 0.69 -18.16
C PHE A 296 7.54 0.28 -18.88
N PRO A 297 6.74 -0.68 -18.35
CA PRO A 297 5.49 -1.09 -19.00
C PRO A 297 4.44 0.01 -19.11
N VAL A 298 4.54 1.05 -18.29
CA VAL A 298 3.57 2.15 -18.17
C VAL A 298 4.15 3.51 -18.55
N LYS A 299 5.35 3.54 -19.15
CA LYS A 299 6.05 4.78 -19.49
C LYS A 299 5.24 5.72 -20.37
N LYS A 300 4.55 5.19 -21.38
CA LYS A 300 3.73 6.00 -22.30
C LYS A 300 2.58 6.69 -21.59
N GLU A 301 1.97 6.03 -20.63
CA GLU A 301 0.91 6.60 -19.80
C GLU A 301 1.48 7.70 -18.89
N ILE A 302 2.64 7.48 -18.29
CA ILE A 302 3.34 8.46 -17.48
C ILE A 302 3.65 9.71 -18.31
N ASP A 303 4.21 9.56 -19.50
CA ASP A 303 4.52 10.67 -20.41
C ASP A 303 3.26 11.47 -20.72
N LYS A 304 2.13 10.78 -21.02
CA LYS A 304 0.84 11.41 -21.27
C LYS A 304 0.30 12.19 -20.06
N TRP A 305 0.33 11.59 -18.87
CA TRP A 305 -0.16 12.24 -17.66
C TRP A 305 0.69 13.44 -17.26
N SER A 306 2.00 13.36 -17.48
CA SER A 306 2.96 14.42 -17.17
C SER A 306 2.77 15.68 -18.02
N THR A 307 2.06 15.60 -19.14
CA THR A 307 1.75 16.81 -19.96
C THR A 307 0.86 17.82 -19.24
N ASN A 308 0.11 17.37 -18.22
CA ASN A 308 -0.79 18.20 -17.42
C ASN A 308 -0.15 18.66 -16.11
N PHE A 309 1.16 18.53 -15.95
CA PHE A 309 1.86 18.92 -14.73
C PHE A 309 1.80 20.42 -14.50
N ASP A 310 1.22 20.83 -13.36
CA ASP A 310 1.11 22.21 -12.91
C ASP A 310 2.16 22.51 -11.82
N PRO A 311 3.18 23.35 -12.10
CA PRO A 311 4.23 23.68 -11.13
C PRO A 311 3.74 24.39 -9.87
N ASP A 312 2.68 25.21 -9.97
CA ASP A 312 2.16 25.96 -8.83
C ASP A 312 1.35 25.04 -7.91
N LEU A 313 0.55 24.15 -8.48
CA LEU A 313 -0.12 23.10 -7.70
C LEU A 313 0.91 22.18 -7.02
N PHE A 314 2.02 21.84 -7.70
CA PHE A 314 3.10 21.06 -7.08
C PHE A 314 3.67 21.77 -5.85
N LYS A 315 4.08 23.04 -5.99
CA LYS A 315 4.63 23.82 -4.88
C LYS A 315 3.67 23.93 -3.72
N ASN A 316 2.39 24.21 -3.99
CA ASN A 316 1.36 24.35 -2.98
C ASN A 316 1.14 23.03 -2.22
N ALA A 317 1.03 21.92 -2.95
CA ALA A 317 0.83 20.60 -2.34
C ALA A 317 2.08 20.15 -1.57
N PHE A 318 3.29 20.36 -2.11
CA PHE A 318 4.53 20.08 -1.40
C PHE A 318 4.61 20.86 -0.09
N ALA A 319 4.37 22.17 -0.15
CA ALA A 319 4.40 23.03 1.04
C ALA A 319 3.29 22.71 2.06
N GLY A 320 2.18 22.13 1.60
CA GLY A 320 1.03 21.75 2.43
C GLY A 320 1.13 20.34 3.03
N ASP A 321 2.21 19.57 2.79
CA ASP A 321 2.33 18.22 3.35
C ASP A 321 2.23 18.26 4.89
N LYS A 322 1.32 17.46 5.44
CA LYS A 322 1.01 17.41 6.88
C LYS A 322 2.20 17.04 7.77
N LYS A 323 3.27 16.49 7.21
CA LYS A 323 4.51 16.16 7.91
C LYS A 323 5.38 17.38 8.21
N HIS A 324 5.16 18.49 7.51
CA HIS A 324 5.91 19.73 7.71
C HIS A 324 5.48 20.46 8.98
N THR A 325 6.39 21.27 9.52
CA THR A 325 6.07 22.19 10.61
C THR A 325 5.85 23.61 10.04
N SER A 326 5.51 24.55 10.91
CA SER A 326 5.45 25.96 10.51
C SER A 326 6.77 26.51 9.98
N ASN A 327 7.90 25.97 10.44
CA ASN A 327 9.24 26.50 10.20
C ASN A 327 10.13 25.59 9.36
N THR A 328 9.79 24.31 9.23
CA THR A 328 10.63 23.33 8.54
C THR A 328 9.85 22.49 7.52
N PHE A 329 10.51 22.16 6.42
CA PHE A 329 10.13 21.05 5.55
C PHE A 329 10.76 19.78 6.11
N ARG A 330 9.90 18.80 6.43
CA ARG A 330 10.32 17.50 6.92
C ARG A 330 10.16 16.47 5.81
N GLN A 331 11.25 15.83 5.41
CA GLN A 331 11.33 14.92 4.28
C GLN A 331 12.05 13.63 4.68
N ILE A 332 11.72 12.53 4.01
CA ILE A 332 12.54 11.33 4.04
C ILE A 332 13.44 11.37 2.80
N LEU A 333 14.75 11.42 3.01
CA LEU A 333 15.73 11.52 1.94
C LEU A 333 16.75 10.38 2.06
N SER A 334 17.32 9.98 0.93
CA SER A 334 18.47 9.07 0.92
C SER A 334 19.75 9.87 1.14
N VAL A 335 20.46 9.57 2.21
CA VAL A 335 21.75 10.17 2.55
C VAL A 335 22.78 9.06 2.54
N ASN A 336 23.70 9.08 1.57
CA ASN A 336 24.70 8.03 1.37
C ASN A 336 24.08 6.60 1.26
N GLY A 337 22.89 6.48 0.64
CA GLY A 337 22.20 5.22 0.44
C GLY A 337 21.41 4.71 1.65
N GLN A 338 21.28 5.52 2.71
CA GLN A 338 20.44 5.24 3.87
C GLN A 338 19.32 6.27 3.97
N LEU A 339 18.13 5.84 4.37
CA LEU A 339 16.99 6.75 4.55
C LEU A 339 17.06 7.43 5.91
N GLU A 340 16.90 8.74 5.90
CA GLU A 340 16.90 9.58 7.08
C GLU A 340 15.74 10.58 7.04
N VAL A 341 15.26 10.96 8.22
CA VAL A 341 14.37 12.12 8.39
C VAL A 341 15.23 13.37 8.33
N VAL A 342 15.01 14.22 7.32
CA VAL A 342 15.73 15.47 7.13
C VAL A 342 14.77 16.63 7.33
N GLU A 343 15.15 17.59 8.17
CA GLU A 343 14.40 18.83 8.40
C GLU A 343 15.24 20.02 7.93
N GLU A 344 14.69 20.78 7.01
CA GLU A 344 15.35 21.96 6.44
C GLU A 344 14.45 23.20 6.60
N ALA A 345 15.05 24.38 6.69
CA ALA A 345 14.28 25.62 6.85
C ALA A 345 13.30 25.81 5.66
N ARG A 346 12.09 26.23 5.97
CA ARG A 346 11.03 26.47 5.00
C ARG A 346 11.33 27.73 4.20
N THR A 347 11.94 27.58 3.04
CA THR A 347 12.34 28.68 2.16
C THR A 347 11.82 28.48 0.74
N GLU A 348 11.62 29.57 0.00
CA GLU A 348 11.23 29.54 -1.42
C GLU A 348 12.33 28.89 -2.29
N ALA A 349 13.60 29.07 -1.93
CA ALA A 349 14.71 28.44 -2.61
C ALA A 349 14.65 26.90 -2.53
N LEU A 350 14.31 26.35 -1.35
CA LEU A 350 14.17 24.92 -1.16
C LEU A 350 12.95 24.37 -1.91
N LEU A 351 11.83 25.10 -1.87
CA LEU A 351 10.63 24.74 -2.62
C LEU A 351 10.86 24.73 -4.14
N SER A 352 11.61 25.73 -4.65
CA SER A 352 12.01 25.78 -6.06
C SER A 352 12.94 24.64 -6.44
N LYS A 353 13.88 24.25 -5.56
CA LYS A 353 14.74 23.11 -5.77
C LYS A 353 13.96 21.79 -5.80
N ALA A 354 12.94 21.62 -4.92
CA ALA A 354 12.07 20.45 -4.95
C ALA A 354 11.28 20.33 -6.26
N LEU A 355 10.74 21.45 -6.75
CA LEU A 355 10.08 21.51 -8.06
C LEU A 355 11.05 21.17 -9.20
N GLU A 356 12.24 21.74 -9.23
CA GLU A 356 13.26 21.46 -10.24
C GLU A 356 13.62 19.98 -10.28
N SER A 357 13.83 19.35 -9.10
CA SER A 357 14.12 17.92 -9.00
C SER A 357 13.01 17.05 -9.60
N MET A 358 11.73 17.40 -9.38
CA MET A 358 10.61 16.69 -9.99
C MET A 358 10.57 16.90 -11.51
N GLN A 359 10.81 18.14 -11.99
CA GLN A 359 10.84 18.44 -13.42
C GLN A 359 11.96 17.69 -14.15
N VAL A 360 13.13 17.50 -13.51
CA VAL A 360 14.22 16.68 -14.06
C VAL A 360 13.76 15.24 -14.26
N VAL A 361 13.08 14.66 -13.26
CA VAL A 361 12.56 13.28 -13.33
C VAL A 361 11.50 13.10 -14.41
N LEU A 362 10.60 14.09 -14.59
CA LEU A 362 9.54 14.01 -15.60
C LEU A 362 10.04 14.18 -17.05
N ARG A 363 11.28 14.64 -17.25
CA ARG A 363 11.90 14.78 -18.59
C ARG A 363 12.71 13.54 -19.00
N GLN A 364 12.98 12.60 -18.09
CA GLN A 364 13.69 11.34 -18.33
C GLN A 364 12.71 10.24 -18.80
#